data_92d35ce9d5ae17fd54b24e738ba49fe8
#
_entry.id   92d35ce9d5ae17fd54b24e738ba49fe8
#
_cell.length_a   1.000
_cell.length_b   1.000
_cell.length_c   1.000
_cell.angle_alpha   90.00
_cell.angle_beta   90.00
_cell.angle_gamma   90.00
#
_symmetry.space_group_name_H-M   'P 1'
#
loop_
_entity.id
_entity.type
_entity.pdbx_description
1 polymer ?
#
loop_
_entity_poly.entity_id
_entity_poly.type
_entity_poly.pdbx_seq_one_letter_code
_entity_poly.pdbx_strand_id
1 'polypeptide(L)'
;MTLELSHPGRGLLLVTMEVEEEFEDELNAWYDEEHLPERKACPGFLSAHRYRLAEGSSPHQATYLAIYELESPDVLESPEYLALVPPTKRWQALLPHVKVVRNIYTEITREVPADFVLDTDR
;
A
#
# COMPACT_ATOMS: atom_id res chain seq x y z
N MET A 1 -12.80 -28.62 -10.25
CA MET A 1 -13.37 -27.33 -10.68
C MET A 1 -12.45 -26.18 -10.26
N THR A 2 -12.15 -25.28 -11.17
CA THR A 2 -11.35 -24.10 -10.86
C THR A 2 -12.26 -22.96 -10.46
N LEU A 3 -12.01 -22.37 -9.29
CA LEU A 3 -12.76 -21.21 -8.83
C LEU A 3 -12.30 -19.96 -9.59
N GLU A 4 -13.23 -19.04 -9.81
CA GLU A 4 -12.93 -17.76 -10.43
C GLU A 4 -12.13 -16.86 -9.50
N LEU A 5 -11.35 -15.95 -10.09
CA LEU A 5 -10.69 -14.89 -9.31
C LEU A 5 -11.75 -13.95 -8.74
N SER A 6 -11.60 -13.57 -7.47
CA SER A 6 -12.54 -12.66 -6.82
C SER A 6 -12.51 -11.27 -7.46
N HIS A 7 -11.33 -10.80 -7.84
CA HIS A 7 -11.12 -9.47 -8.42
C HIS A 7 -10.10 -9.55 -9.54
N PRO A 8 -10.51 -10.05 -10.75
CA PRO A 8 -9.56 -10.20 -11.86
C PRO A 8 -8.86 -8.89 -12.20
N GLY A 9 -7.54 -8.95 -12.32
CA GLY A 9 -6.72 -7.81 -12.72
C GLY A 9 -6.40 -6.81 -11.62
N ARG A 10 -6.97 -6.96 -10.43
CA ARG A 10 -6.73 -6.02 -9.32
C ARG A 10 -5.26 -6.07 -8.87
N GLY A 11 -4.70 -4.89 -8.61
CA GLY A 11 -3.35 -4.74 -8.10
C GLY A 11 -3.29 -4.23 -6.68
N LEU A 12 -2.10 -4.37 -6.09
CA LEU A 12 -1.80 -3.84 -4.77
C LEU A 12 -0.42 -3.21 -4.81
N LEU A 13 -0.32 -1.96 -4.35
CA LEU A 13 0.96 -1.32 -4.07
C LEU A 13 1.20 -1.37 -2.58
N LEU A 14 2.31 -1.98 -2.18
CA LEU A 14 2.70 -2.13 -0.79
C LEU A 14 4.01 -1.37 -0.57
N VAL A 15 3.98 -0.42 0.37
CA VAL A 15 5.15 0.42 0.68
C VAL A 15 5.46 0.29 2.16
N THR A 16 6.69 -0.13 2.47
CA THR A 16 7.17 -0.14 3.84
C THR A 16 8.17 0.98 4.05
N MET A 17 8.17 1.56 5.24
CA MET A 17 9.09 2.64 5.59
C MET A 17 9.63 2.49 6.99
N GLU A 18 10.94 2.76 7.10
CA GLU A 18 11.62 3.00 8.36
C GLU A 18 12.06 4.45 8.34
N VAL A 19 11.86 5.15 9.44
CA VAL A 19 12.19 6.57 9.55
C VAL A 19 13.01 6.83 10.80
N GLU A 20 13.96 7.76 10.70
CA GLU A 20 14.69 8.25 11.87
C GLU A 20 13.69 8.88 12.85
N GLU A 21 13.86 8.58 14.14
CA GLU A 21 12.92 9.01 15.19
C GLU A 21 12.61 10.49 15.16
N GLU A 22 13.61 11.32 14.89
CA GLU A 22 13.46 12.77 14.83
C GLU A 22 12.51 13.24 13.72
N PHE A 23 12.31 12.42 12.69
CA PHE A 23 11.48 12.77 11.53
C PHE A 23 10.15 12.03 11.50
N GLU A 24 9.84 11.23 12.52
CA GLU A 24 8.65 10.39 12.55
C GLU A 24 7.36 11.21 12.50
N ASP A 25 7.28 12.26 13.30
CA ASP A 25 6.10 13.13 13.33
C ASP A 25 5.89 13.83 11.99
N GLU A 26 6.97 14.28 11.36
CA GLU A 26 6.92 14.93 10.06
C GLU A 26 6.49 13.97 8.96
N LEU A 27 6.95 12.72 9.01
CA LEU A 27 6.52 11.69 8.06
C LEU A 27 5.03 11.43 8.17
N ASN A 28 4.52 11.27 9.39
CA ASN A 28 3.11 11.02 9.62
C ASN A 28 2.25 12.21 9.17
N ALA A 29 2.69 13.42 9.46
CA ALA A 29 1.99 14.62 9.02
C ALA A 29 1.96 14.74 7.49
N TRP A 30 3.08 14.44 6.82
CA TRP A 30 3.16 14.46 5.36
C TRP A 30 2.18 13.46 4.74
N TYR A 31 2.10 12.24 5.29
CA TYR A 31 1.16 11.24 4.81
C TYR A 31 -0.28 11.70 4.96
N ASP A 32 -0.65 12.21 6.12
CA ASP A 32 -2.03 12.59 6.41
C ASP A 32 -2.47 13.83 5.65
N GLU A 33 -1.58 14.79 5.49
CA GLU A 33 -1.92 16.10 4.93
C GLU A 33 -1.70 16.21 3.42
N GLU A 34 -0.76 15.45 2.86
CA GLU A 34 -0.38 15.57 1.46
C GLU A 34 -0.52 14.26 0.69
N HIS A 35 0.21 13.22 1.10
CA HIS A 35 0.39 12.02 0.28
C HIS A 35 -0.87 11.16 0.14
N LEU A 36 -1.52 10.81 1.25
CA LEU A 36 -2.74 9.99 1.20
C LEU A 36 -3.88 10.70 0.47
N PRO A 37 -4.15 11.99 0.74
CA PRO A 37 -5.18 12.69 -0.02
C PRO A 37 -4.91 12.69 -1.52
N GLU A 38 -3.67 12.91 -1.97
CA GLU A 38 -3.31 12.86 -3.38
C GLU A 38 -3.53 11.48 -3.99
N ARG A 39 -3.11 10.42 -3.29
CA ARG A 39 -3.27 9.06 -3.80
C ARG A 39 -4.73 8.63 -3.86
N LYS A 40 -5.51 8.98 -2.84
CA LYS A 40 -6.95 8.69 -2.82
C LYS A 40 -7.70 9.37 -3.96
N ALA A 41 -7.23 10.54 -4.37
CA ALA A 41 -7.84 11.30 -5.47
C ALA A 41 -7.37 10.80 -6.85
N CYS A 42 -6.33 9.98 -6.92
CA CYS A 42 -5.80 9.49 -8.19
C CYS A 42 -6.72 8.44 -8.79
N PRO A 43 -7.14 8.61 -10.07
CA PRO A 43 -7.97 7.60 -10.73
C PRO A 43 -7.33 6.22 -10.72
N GLY A 44 -8.11 5.21 -10.40
CA GLY A 44 -7.65 3.83 -10.32
C GLY A 44 -7.19 3.39 -8.94
N PHE A 45 -6.97 4.31 -8.01
CA PHE A 45 -6.73 3.97 -6.60
C PHE A 45 -8.07 3.72 -5.92
N LEU A 46 -8.27 2.49 -5.46
CA LEU A 46 -9.52 2.06 -4.83
C LEU A 46 -9.53 2.35 -3.33
N SER A 47 -8.38 2.25 -2.69
CA SER A 47 -8.22 2.53 -1.26
C SER A 47 -6.76 2.85 -0.94
N ALA A 48 -6.55 3.49 0.20
CA ALA A 48 -5.21 3.80 0.70
C ALA A 48 -5.27 3.76 2.23
N HIS A 49 -4.46 2.90 2.84
CA HIS A 49 -4.43 2.71 4.29
C HIS A 49 -3.00 2.60 4.78
N ARG A 50 -2.76 3.14 5.97
CA ARG A 50 -1.48 3.05 6.64
C ARG A 50 -1.59 2.23 7.93
N TYR A 51 -0.50 1.54 8.23
CA TYR A 51 -0.40 0.70 9.42
C TYR A 51 0.93 0.94 10.11
N ARG A 52 0.93 0.88 11.43
CA ARG A 52 2.13 0.87 12.25
C ARG A 52 2.37 -0.55 12.72
N LEU A 53 3.63 -0.97 12.74
CA LEU A 53 3.99 -2.29 13.28
C LEU A 53 3.55 -2.38 14.75
N ALA A 54 2.70 -3.34 15.06
CA ALA A 54 2.27 -3.62 16.42
C ALA A 54 3.15 -4.70 17.06
N GLU A 55 3.46 -5.75 16.28
CA GLU A 55 4.29 -6.87 16.73
C GLU A 55 4.93 -7.51 15.50
N GLY A 56 6.20 -7.86 15.59
CA GLY A 56 6.93 -8.50 14.50
C GLY A 56 7.76 -9.66 15.00
N SER A 57 7.95 -10.66 14.13
CA SER A 57 8.76 -11.85 14.41
C SER A 57 10.21 -11.72 13.94
N SER A 58 10.55 -10.61 13.29
CA SER A 58 11.89 -10.35 12.78
C SER A 58 12.42 -9.03 13.34
N PRO A 59 13.73 -8.95 13.70
CA PRO A 59 14.32 -7.71 14.19
C PRO A 59 14.44 -6.63 13.12
N HIS A 60 14.19 -6.96 11.85
CA HIS A 60 14.34 -6.03 10.72
C HIS A 60 13.00 -5.62 10.10
N GLN A 61 11.93 -5.63 10.89
CA GLN A 61 10.62 -5.20 10.42
C GLN A 61 10.57 -3.67 10.28
N ALA A 62 9.98 -3.21 9.18
CA ALA A 62 9.74 -1.80 8.99
C ALA A 62 8.65 -1.31 9.96
N THR A 63 8.80 -0.09 10.46
CA THR A 63 7.85 0.50 11.41
C THR A 63 6.49 0.79 10.78
N TYR A 64 6.49 1.25 9.52
CA TYR A 64 5.27 1.69 8.83
C TYR A 64 5.04 0.92 7.54
N LEU A 65 3.75 0.70 7.26
CA LEU A 65 3.27 0.04 6.06
C LEU A 65 2.13 0.86 5.47
N ALA A 66 2.18 1.11 4.16
CA ALA A 66 1.07 1.68 3.42
C ALA A 66 0.61 0.67 2.37
N ILE A 67 -0.70 0.47 2.28
CA ILE A 67 -1.31 -0.45 1.31
C ILE A 67 -2.28 0.35 0.45
N TYR A 68 -2.08 0.25 -0.87
CA TYR A 68 -2.93 0.89 -1.86
C TYR A 68 -3.55 -0.18 -2.74
N GLU A 69 -4.87 -0.30 -2.72
CA GLU A 69 -5.58 -1.16 -3.66
C GLU A 69 -5.77 -0.43 -4.97
N LEU A 70 -5.47 -1.11 -6.08
CA LEU A 70 -5.52 -0.54 -7.43
C LEU A 70 -6.48 -1.34 -8.30
N GLU A 71 -7.18 -0.67 -9.21
CA GLU A 71 -7.98 -1.37 -10.23
C GLU A 71 -7.12 -2.34 -11.03
N SER A 72 -5.86 -1.97 -11.28
CA SER A 72 -4.88 -2.75 -12.01
C SER A 72 -3.48 -2.21 -11.69
N PRO A 73 -2.43 -3.03 -11.75
CA PRO A 73 -1.06 -2.51 -11.65
C PRO A 73 -0.74 -1.43 -12.67
N ASP A 74 -1.43 -1.42 -13.81
CA ASP A 74 -1.24 -0.44 -14.89
C ASP A 74 -1.60 1.00 -14.45
N VAL A 75 -2.35 1.15 -13.37
CA VAL A 75 -2.64 2.48 -12.79
C VAL A 75 -1.34 3.24 -12.51
N LEU A 76 -0.29 2.53 -12.12
CA LEU A 76 1.01 3.13 -11.81
C LEU A 76 1.78 3.58 -13.05
N GLU A 77 1.24 3.32 -14.24
CA GLU A 77 1.78 3.80 -15.51
C GLU A 77 0.85 4.85 -16.12
N SER A 78 -0.26 5.19 -15.46
CA SER A 78 -1.22 6.15 -15.97
C SER A 78 -0.64 7.58 -15.96
N PRO A 79 -1.07 8.44 -16.89
CA PRO A 79 -0.64 9.85 -16.89
C PRO A 79 -0.98 10.57 -15.58
N GLU A 80 -2.13 10.25 -14.99
CA GLU A 80 -2.60 10.84 -13.74
C GLU A 80 -1.68 10.50 -12.58
N TYR A 81 -1.28 9.23 -12.48
CA TYR A 81 -0.34 8.81 -11.44
C TYR A 81 1.06 9.39 -11.69
N LEU A 82 1.54 9.32 -12.93
CA LEU A 82 2.88 9.81 -13.27
C LEU A 82 3.05 11.30 -12.98
N ALA A 83 1.97 12.06 -13.05
CA ALA A 83 1.99 13.48 -12.69
C ALA A 83 2.25 13.70 -11.20
N LEU A 84 2.00 12.70 -10.36
CA LEU A 84 2.20 12.74 -8.90
C LEU A 84 3.57 12.20 -8.47
N VAL A 85 4.32 11.59 -9.38
CA VAL A 85 5.61 10.95 -9.06
C VAL A 85 6.71 11.95 -8.73
N PRO A 86 6.83 13.11 -9.41
CA PRO A 86 7.84 14.08 -9.03
C PRO A 86 7.71 14.49 -7.57
N PRO A 87 8.79 14.38 -6.76
CA PRO A 87 8.70 14.61 -5.34
C PRO A 87 8.42 16.09 -5.01
N THR A 88 7.51 16.29 -4.05
CA THR A 88 7.28 17.64 -3.50
C THR A 88 8.48 18.06 -2.65
N LYS A 89 8.59 19.35 -2.34
CA LYS A 89 9.65 19.85 -1.48
C LYS A 89 9.61 19.18 -0.11
N ARG A 90 8.42 18.93 0.39
CA ARG A 90 8.19 18.31 1.71
C ARG A 90 8.71 16.87 1.73
N TRP A 91 8.42 16.09 0.68
CA TRP A 91 8.95 14.74 0.54
C TRP A 91 10.47 14.73 0.33
N GLN A 92 10.98 15.64 -0.47
CA GLN A 92 12.43 15.77 -0.70
C GLN A 92 13.20 15.97 0.59
N ALA A 93 12.64 16.76 1.52
CA ALA A 93 13.26 16.99 2.82
C ALA A 93 13.25 15.76 3.72
N LEU A 94 12.23 14.91 3.60
CA LEU A 94 12.10 13.68 4.38
C LEU A 94 12.94 12.53 3.84
N LEU A 95 13.10 12.45 2.53
CA LEU A 95 13.66 11.30 1.85
C LEU A 95 15.02 10.82 2.38
N PRO A 96 15.99 11.72 2.71
CA PRO A 96 17.28 11.27 3.27
C PRO A 96 17.15 10.54 4.62
N HIS A 97 16.04 10.69 5.31
CA HIS A 97 15.80 10.17 6.66
C HIS A 97 14.86 8.98 6.69
N VAL A 98 14.44 8.50 5.51
CA VAL A 98 13.46 7.42 5.37
C VAL A 98 14.02 6.33 4.48
N LYS A 99 13.88 5.08 4.92
CA LYS A 99 14.20 3.91 4.10
C LYS A 99 12.89 3.38 3.54
N VAL A 100 12.76 3.38 2.22
CA VAL A 100 11.52 3.00 1.51
C VAL A 100 11.73 1.71 0.75
N VAL A 101 10.80 0.77 0.91
CA VAL A 101 10.71 -0.43 0.07
C VAL A 101 9.33 -0.47 -0.55
N ARG A 102 9.28 -0.66 -1.86
CA ARG A 102 8.05 -0.57 -2.64
C ARG A 102 7.89 -1.82 -3.50
N ASN A 103 6.75 -2.48 -3.37
CA ASN A 103 6.44 -3.69 -4.14
C ASN A 103 5.04 -3.60 -4.73
N ILE A 104 4.87 -4.20 -5.90
CA ILE A 104 3.61 -4.23 -6.62
C ILE A 104 3.17 -5.68 -6.74
N TYR A 105 1.91 -5.95 -6.39
CA TYR A 105 1.32 -7.30 -6.40
C TYR A 105 0.07 -7.33 -7.26
N THR A 106 -0.24 -8.48 -7.82
CA THR A 106 -1.53 -8.75 -8.44
C THR A 106 -2.33 -9.66 -7.52
N GLU A 107 -3.64 -9.41 -7.42
CA GLU A 107 -4.49 -10.24 -6.60
C GLU A 107 -4.74 -11.59 -7.27
N ILE A 108 -4.59 -12.67 -6.50
CA ILE A 108 -4.83 -14.04 -6.99
C ILE A 108 -5.88 -14.76 -6.15
N THR A 109 -6.60 -14.05 -5.32
CA THR A 109 -7.66 -14.61 -4.47
C THR A 109 -8.75 -15.22 -5.35
N ARG A 110 -9.15 -16.45 -5.02
CA ARG A 110 -10.27 -17.13 -5.68
C ARG A 110 -11.52 -16.99 -4.84
N GLU A 111 -12.68 -17.03 -5.49
CA GLU A 111 -13.94 -16.97 -4.78
C GLU A 111 -14.15 -18.20 -3.92
N VAL A 112 -14.79 -18.01 -2.76
CA VAL A 112 -15.14 -19.10 -1.87
C VAL A 112 -16.31 -19.88 -2.51
N PRO A 113 -16.28 -21.24 -2.52
CA PRO A 113 -17.41 -22.02 -3.03
C PRO A 113 -18.72 -21.66 -2.32
N ALA A 114 -19.83 -21.65 -3.06
CA ALA A 114 -21.13 -21.28 -2.51
C ALA A 114 -21.59 -22.22 -1.38
N ASP A 115 -21.11 -23.46 -1.38
CA ASP A 115 -21.44 -24.49 -0.38
C ASP A 115 -20.36 -24.67 0.68
N PHE A 116 -19.41 -23.72 0.76
CA PHE A 116 -18.34 -23.79 1.74
C PHE A 116 -18.90 -23.74 3.17
N VAL A 117 -18.40 -24.65 4.01
CA VAL A 117 -18.73 -24.70 5.44
C VAL A 117 -17.44 -24.81 6.21
N LEU A 118 -17.27 -23.97 7.25
CA LEU A 118 -16.10 -24.01 8.10
C LEU A 118 -16.06 -25.31 8.89
N ASP A 119 -14.93 -26.06 8.79
CA ASP A 119 -14.73 -27.27 9.59
C ASP A 119 -14.26 -26.87 11.00
N THR A 120 -15.17 -27.01 11.96
CA THR A 120 -14.92 -26.65 13.36
C THR A 120 -14.24 -27.77 14.16
N ASP A 121 -14.11 -28.96 13.57
CA ASP A 121 -13.51 -30.13 14.25
C ASP A 121 -12.02 -30.30 13.96
N ARG A 122 -11.44 -29.45 13.13
CA ARG A 122 -10.03 -29.53 12.76
C ARG A 122 -9.07 -29.06 13.86
#